data_07efd7b10a940a4767adcceb71271a0b
#
_entry.id   07efd7b10a940a4767adcceb71271a0b
#
_cell.length_a   1.000
_cell.length_b   1.000
_cell.length_c   1.000
_cell.angle_alpha   90.00
_cell.angle_beta   90.00
_cell.angle_gamma   90.00
#
_symmetry.space_group_name_H-M   'P 1'
#
loop_
_entity.id
_entity.type
_entity.pdbx_description
1 polymer ?
#
loop_
_entity_poly.entity_id
_entity_poly.type
_entity_poly.pdbx_seq_one_letter_code
_entity_poly.pdbx_strand_id
1 'polypeptide(L)'
;VMPAQQADPEATTRLALEKNDVPANNVPASPSNGPVSGGQPKRSGKRAPVIIAVVAAIVLACAGGGGYAWWYFRGPGSYWTMPQPADLTCSDSEPCRISNIKWNAYEELLKFSNIEYEETEAFSDSVKAGNVISTDPENVGSHVSKRHHQKVKVVVSKGIKQGTVPTDILDATSANGKDPINALKRAGFDNIEQTPANDDAYSMDVPQGALLDLSVDPGATLPHNAKITVTLSQGPKPVTMPDVVGK
;
A
#
# COMPACT_ATOMS: atom_id res chain seq x y z
N VAL A 1 7.68 26.38 36.36
CA VAL A 1 6.80 26.70 37.48
C VAL A 1 5.34 26.49 37.04
N MET A 2 4.76 25.36 37.53
CA MET A 2 3.36 25.06 37.86
C MET A 2 2.30 24.96 36.75
N PRO A 3 1.24 24.20 37.04
CA PRO A 3 1.19 22.77 37.33
C PRO A 3 0.23 21.98 36.40
N ALA A 4 0.28 20.68 36.53
CA ALA A 4 -0.63 19.71 35.94
C ALA A 4 -2.09 19.89 36.38
N GLN A 5 -3.03 19.64 35.50
CA GLN A 5 -4.43 19.44 35.87
C GLN A 5 -4.85 18.06 35.36
N GLN A 6 -5.00 17.17 36.33
CA GLN A 6 -5.64 15.87 36.27
C GLN A 6 -7.11 16.04 35.87
N ALA A 7 -7.59 15.28 34.93
CA ALA A 7 -9.01 15.05 34.72
C ALA A 7 -9.33 13.58 34.98
N ASP A 8 -10.20 13.36 35.96
CA ASP A 8 -10.70 12.08 36.42
C ASP A 8 -11.50 11.31 35.36
N PRO A 9 -11.44 9.99 35.37
CA PRO A 9 -12.35 9.14 34.65
C PRO A 9 -13.41 8.61 35.62
N GLU A 10 -14.68 9.04 35.51
CA GLU A 10 -15.82 8.22 35.89
C GLU A 10 -17.14 8.97 35.66
N ALA A 11 -17.86 8.53 34.63
CA ALA A 11 -19.29 8.76 34.56
C ALA A 11 -19.98 7.49 34.07
N THR A 12 -20.08 6.54 34.98
CA THR A 12 -20.98 5.38 34.82
C THR A 12 -22.39 5.84 35.09
N THR A 13 -23.18 6.05 34.04
CA THR A 13 -24.61 6.33 34.16
C THR A 13 -25.34 5.03 34.55
N ARG A 14 -25.65 4.91 35.82
CA ARG A 14 -26.61 3.90 36.32
C ARG A 14 -28.03 4.36 35.99
N LEU A 15 -28.72 3.64 35.13
CA LEU A 15 -30.16 3.73 34.98
C LEU A 15 -30.79 3.14 36.26
N ALA A 16 -31.34 4.03 37.08
CA ALA A 16 -32.19 3.68 38.22
C ALA A 16 -33.56 3.24 37.71
N LEU A 17 -33.95 2.02 38.07
CA LEU A 17 -35.32 1.53 37.90
C LEU A 17 -36.17 2.21 38.96
N GLU A 18 -37.06 3.10 38.53
CA GLU A 18 -38.04 3.73 39.39
C GLU A 18 -39.23 2.78 39.64
N LYS A 19 -39.37 2.37 40.89
CA LYS A 19 -40.41 1.53 41.39
C LYS A 19 -41.61 2.41 41.79
N ASN A 20 -42.66 2.40 41.01
CA ASN A 20 -43.91 3.08 41.37
C ASN A 20 -44.68 2.25 42.40
N ASP A 21 -44.71 2.74 43.63
CA ASP A 21 -45.61 2.35 44.67
C ASP A 21 -47.00 2.96 44.44
N VAL A 22 -48.02 2.11 44.37
CA VAL A 22 -49.44 2.48 44.39
C VAL A 22 -50.01 2.16 45.77
N PRO A 23 -50.64 3.10 46.45
CA PRO A 23 -51.21 2.89 47.79
C PRO A 23 -52.52 2.11 47.74
N ALA A 24 -52.65 1.16 48.66
CA ALA A 24 -53.85 0.45 48.97
C ALA A 24 -54.90 1.34 49.62
N ASN A 25 -56.15 1.26 49.24
CA ASN A 25 -57.24 1.33 50.23
C ASN A 25 -58.56 0.82 49.71
N ASN A 26 -59.16 0.04 50.62
CA ASN A 26 -60.56 -0.19 50.94
C ASN A 26 -61.36 -1.31 50.24
N VAL A 27 -61.47 -2.35 51.01
CA VAL A 27 -62.54 -3.36 50.99
C VAL A 27 -63.81 -2.74 51.62
N PRO A 28 -65.03 -3.10 51.16
CA PRO A 28 -65.89 -3.89 52.05
C PRO A 28 -66.64 -5.06 51.39
N ALA A 29 -66.91 -5.97 52.24
CA ALA A 29 -67.50 -7.24 52.33
C ALA A 29 -68.73 -7.63 51.46
N SER A 30 -68.74 -8.93 51.19
CA SER A 30 -69.82 -9.83 50.77
C SER A 30 -71.26 -9.57 51.28
N PRO A 31 -72.33 -10.16 50.63
CA PRO A 31 -72.55 -11.57 50.80
C PRO A 31 -73.21 -12.35 49.62
N SER A 32 -72.92 -13.64 49.63
CA SER A 32 -73.78 -14.83 49.55
C SER A 32 -74.60 -15.23 48.31
N ASN A 33 -74.36 -16.43 47.94
CA ASN A 33 -75.29 -17.54 47.55
C ASN A 33 -75.80 -17.60 46.11
N GLY A 34 -75.45 -18.75 45.53
CA GLY A 34 -76.23 -19.49 44.56
C GLY A 34 -75.44 -20.38 43.63
N PRO A 35 -75.67 -21.65 43.56
CA PRO A 35 -74.95 -22.55 42.69
C PRO A 35 -75.53 -22.55 41.28
N VAL A 36 -74.72 -22.26 40.28
CA VAL A 36 -75.05 -22.48 38.86
C VAL A 36 -74.06 -23.39 38.25
N SER A 37 -74.54 -24.49 37.90
CA SER A 37 -74.06 -25.61 37.07
C SER A 37 -73.14 -25.25 35.89
N GLY A 38 -72.08 -26.01 35.81
CA GLY A 38 -71.54 -26.66 34.63
C GLY A 38 -71.40 -25.90 33.31
N GLY A 39 -70.25 -25.37 33.13
CA GLY A 39 -69.73 -25.03 31.80
C GLY A 39 -68.22 -25.28 31.74
N GLN A 40 -67.82 -26.50 31.42
CA GLN A 40 -66.44 -26.77 31.11
C GLN A 40 -66.01 -25.94 29.88
N PRO A 41 -64.98 -25.17 29.97
CA PRO A 41 -64.41 -24.62 28.77
C PRO A 41 -63.80 -25.75 27.95
N LYS A 42 -64.36 -25.99 26.77
CA LYS A 42 -63.84 -26.88 25.78
C LYS A 42 -62.34 -26.56 25.59
N ARG A 43 -61.52 -27.53 25.92
CA ARG A 43 -60.12 -27.61 25.53
C ARG A 43 -60.00 -27.41 24.02
N SER A 44 -59.81 -26.19 23.62
CA SER A 44 -59.20 -25.86 22.32
C SER A 44 -57.71 -26.11 22.46
N GLY A 45 -57.40 -27.40 22.61
CA GLY A 45 -56.04 -27.76 22.97
C GLY A 45 -55.29 -28.22 21.79
N LYS A 46 -54.79 -28.34 20.95
CA LYS A 46 -53.82 -28.95 20.03
C LYS A 46 -53.19 -27.99 19.00
N ARG A 47 -53.68 -26.75 18.90
CA ARG A 47 -53.14 -25.78 17.92
C ARG A 47 -52.03 -24.91 18.51
N ALA A 48 -52.00 -24.67 19.81
CA ALA A 48 -50.96 -23.88 20.47
C ALA A 48 -49.52 -24.43 20.31
N PRO A 49 -49.28 -25.75 20.55
CA PRO A 49 -47.93 -26.28 20.37
C PRO A 49 -47.48 -26.28 18.88
N VAL A 50 -48.43 -26.44 17.96
CA VAL A 50 -48.12 -26.37 16.52
C VAL A 50 -47.76 -24.95 16.10
N ILE A 51 -48.47 -23.95 16.59
CA ILE A 51 -48.17 -22.54 16.30
C ILE A 51 -46.80 -22.15 16.89
N ILE A 52 -46.50 -22.55 18.12
CA ILE A 52 -45.20 -22.34 18.76
C ILE A 52 -44.06 -23.03 17.95
N ALA A 53 -44.28 -24.27 17.52
CA ALA A 53 -43.31 -25.00 16.72
C ALA A 53 -43.06 -24.30 15.34
N VAL A 54 -44.13 -23.83 14.68
CA VAL A 54 -44.02 -23.10 13.40
C VAL A 54 -43.33 -21.77 13.60
N VAL A 55 -43.65 -21.00 14.62
CA VAL A 55 -42.96 -19.73 14.93
C VAL A 55 -41.49 -19.97 15.26
N ALA A 56 -41.18 -20.99 16.07
CA ALA A 56 -39.79 -21.34 16.37
C ALA A 56 -39.02 -21.76 15.09
N ALA A 57 -39.63 -22.52 14.18
CA ALA A 57 -39.03 -22.91 12.92
C ALA A 57 -38.79 -21.69 12.01
N ILE A 58 -39.72 -20.75 11.97
CA ILE A 58 -39.55 -19.49 11.21
C ILE A 58 -38.43 -18.66 11.81
N VAL A 59 -38.36 -18.49 13.12
CA VAL A 59 -37.28 -17.75 13.81
C VAL A 59 -35.94 -18.41 13.57
N LEU A 60 -35.82 -19.72 13.63
CA LEU A 60 -34.61 -20.47 13.32
C LEU A 60 -34.23 -20.35 11.85
N ALA A 61 -35.18 -20.38 10.92
CA ALA A 61 -34.95 -20.19 9.51
C ALA A 61 -34.50 -18.75 9.20
N CYS A 62 -35.11 -17.74 9.85
CA CYS A 62 -34.71 -16.33 9.73
C CYS A 62 -33.36 -16.07 10.37
N ALA A 63 -33.08 -16.62 11.55
CA ALA A 63 -31.78 -16.47 12.22
C ALA A 63 -30.65 -17.18 11.43
N GLY A 64 -30.91 -18.43 11.00
CA GLY A 64 -29.96 -19.20 10.19
C GLY A 64 -29.79 -18.61 8.79
N GLY A 65 -30.89 -18.33 8.09
CA GLY A 65 -30.87 -17.74 6.74
C GLY A 65 -30.36 -16.30 6.74
N GLY A 66 -30.77 -15.49 7.71
CA GLY A 66 -30.28 -14.12 7.87
C GLY A 66 -28.80 -14.07 8.24
N GLY A 67 -28.36 -14.95 9.15
CA GLY A 67 -26.94 -15.08 9.52
C GLY A 67 -26.08 -15.54 8.35
N TYR A 68 -26.54 -16.54 7.58
CA TYR A 68 -25.86 -17.01 6.38
C TYR A 68 -25.80 -15.92 5.30
N ALA A 69 -26.92 -15.22 5.05
CA ALA A 69 -26.99 -14.12 4.11
C ALA A 69 -26.04 -12.99 4.51
N TRP A 70 -26.03 -12.60 5.78
CA TRP A 70 -25.07 -11.60 6.27
C TRP A 70 -23.62 -12.06 6.06
N TRP A 71 -23.28 -13.31 6.46
CA TRP A 71 -21.94 -13.87 6.29
C TRP A 71 -21.52 -13.87 4.82
N TYR A 72 -22.43 -14.28 3.92
CA TYR A 72 -22.16 -14.37 2.47
C TYR A 72 -22.09 -12.99 1.79
N PHE A 73 -22.97 -12.04 2.18
CA PHE A 73 -23.07 -10.75 1.48
C PHE A 73 -22.21 -9.64 2.07
N ARG A 74 -21.98 -9.63 3.37
CA ARG A 74 -21.24 -8.57 4.07
C ARG A 74 -20.17 -9.08 5.03
N GLY A 75 -20.21 -10.35 5.40
CA GLY A 75 -19.28 -10.98 6.33
C GLY A 75 -18.04 -11.57 5.65
N PRO A 76 -17.25 -12.32 6.40
CA PRO A 76 -15.99 -12.94 5.94
C PRO A 76 -16.13 -13.85 4.71
N GLY A 77 -17.34 -14.33 4.40
CA GLY A 77 -17.62 -15.10 3.20
C GLY A 77 -17.52 -14.31 1.88
N SER A 78 -17.61 -12.95 1.95
CA SER A 78 -17.65 -12.08 0.77
C SER A 78 -16.28 -11.56 0.32
N TYR A 79 -15.23 -11.70 1.12
CA TYR A 79 -13.91 -11.19 0.85
C TYR A 79 -12.80 -12.13 1.32
N TRP A 80 -11.63 -11.97 0.77
CA TRP A 80 -10.37 -12.42 1.34
C TRP A 80 -9.72 -11.28 2.10
N THR A 81 -8.85 -11.61 3.02
CA THR A 81 -8.06 -10.62 3.77
C THR A 81 -6.62 -10.70 3.29
N MET A 82 -5.99 -9.56 2.98
CA MET A 82 -4.59 -9.51 2.58
C MET A 82 -3.70 -10.12 3.67
N PRO A 83 -2.96 -11.19 3.36
CA PRO A 83 -2.14 -11.88 4.35
C PRO A 83 -0.91 -11.08 4.74
N GLN A 84 -0.45 -11.26 5.97
CA GLN A 84 0.78 -10.66 6.46
C GLN A 84 1.98 -11.52 6.04
N PRO A 85 2.96 -10.96 5.31
CA PRO A 85 4.22 -11.63 5.04
C PRO A 85 5.04 -11.85 6.31
N ALA A 86 5.79 -12.97 6.38
CA ALA A 86 6.63 -13.27 7.55
C ALA A 86 7.76 -12.25 7.75
N ASP A 87 8.26 -11.68 6.64
CA ASP A 87 9.36 -10.71 6.63
C ASP A 87 8.89 -9.28 7.00
N LEU A 88 7.58 -9.07 7.22
CA LEU A 88 7.02 -7.76 7.50
C LEU A 88 6.57 -7.65 8.96
N THR A 89 7.20 -6.75 9.69
CA THR A 89 6.82 -6.43 11.07
C THR A 89 5.86 -5.25 11.06
N CYS A 90 4.62 -5.49 11.48
CA CYS A 90 3.58 -4.45 11.56
C CYS A 90 3.58 -3.82 12.95
N SER A 91 3.39 -2.51 13.01
CA SER A 91 3.15 -1.76 14.26
C SER A 91 1.66 -1.54 14.44
N ASP A 92 1.17 -1.60 15.67
CA ASP A 92 -0.26 -1.41 15.99
C ASP A 92 -0.75 0.02 15.73
N SER A 93 0.17 0.97 15.53
CA SER A 93 -0.14 2.40 15.42
C SER A 93 -0.30 2.91 13.98
N GLU A 94 0.13 2.14 12.97
CA GLU A 94 0.10 2.57 11.55
C GLU A 94 -0.38 1.45 10.63
N PRO A 95 -1.01 1.80 9.49
CA PRO A 95 -1.36 0.81 8.47
C PRO A 95 -0.12 0.07 7.98
N CYS A 96 -0.12 -1.25 8.07
CA CYS A 96 1.00 -2.08 7.67
C CYS A 96 1.03 -2.24 6.15
N ARG A 97 1.85 -1.44 5.48
CA ARG A 97 1.98 -1.45 4.02
C ARG A 97 2.83 -2.63 3.54
N ILE A 98 2.35 -3.32 2.52
CA ILE A 98 3.04 -4.45 1.89
C ILE A 98 4.02 -3.91 0.85
N SER A 99 5.28 -3.78 1.23
CA SER A 99 6.37 -3.31 0.35
C SER A 99 7.71 -3.86 0.80
N ASN A 100 8.68 -3.89 -0.12
CA ASN A 100 10.07 -4.34 0.09
C ASN A 100 10.22 -5.78 0.65
N ILE A 101 9.24 -6.63 0.40
CA ILE A 101 9.22 -8.06 0.73
C ILE A 101 9.56 -8.89 -0.50
N LYS A 102 10.07 -10.11 -0.32
CA LYS A 102 10.36 -11.01 -1.43
C LYS A 102 9.09 -11.45 -2.14
N TRP A 103 9.03 -11.23 -3.45
CA TRP A 103 7.84 -11.54 -4.25
C TRP A 103 7.50 -13.03 -4.24
N ASN A 104 8.44 -13.90 -4.52
CA ASN A 104 8.19 -15.35 -4.57
C ASN A 104 7.59 -15.90 -3.27
N ALA A 105 8.05 -15.44 -2.10
CA ALA A 105 7.49 -15.87 -0.81
C ALA A 105 6.06 -15.32 -0.62
N TYR A 106 5.80 -14.09 -1.06
CA TYR A 106 4.48 -13.50 -0.96
C TYR A 106 3.50 -14.09 -1.97
N GLU A 107 3.96 -14.43 -3.16
CA GLU A 107 3.19 -15.13 -4.18
C GLU A 107 2.66 -16.48 -3.67
N GLU A 108 3.52 -17.28 -3.01
CA GLU A 108 3.11 -18.53 -2.37
C GLU A 108 2.04 -18.31 -1.31
N LEU A 109 2.16 -17.23 -0.53
CA LEU A 109 1.19 -16.88 0.50
C LEU A 109 -0.16 -16.48 -0.10
N LEU A 110 -0.18 -15.72 -1.20
CA LEU A 110 -1.39 -15.37 -1.95
C LEU A 110 -2.06 -16.62 -2.53
N LYS A 111 -1.27 -17.52 -3.13
CA LYS A 111 -1.76 -18.82 -3.65
C LYS A 111 -2.36 -19.69 -2.55
N PHE A 112 -1.71 -19.78 -1.40
CA PHE A 112 -2.22 -20.50 -0.24
C PHE A 112 -3.54 -19.91 0.27
N SER A 113 -3.66 -18.58 0.23
CA SER A 113 -4.87 -17.85 0.63
C SER A 113 -5.97 -17.86 -0.46
N ASN A 114 -5.72 -18.50 -1.60
CA ASN A 114 -6.62 -18.54 -2.77
C ASN A 114 -7.01 -17.16 -3.29
N ILE A 115 -6.08 -16.20 -3.23
CA ILE A 115 -6.25 -14.82 -3.70
C ILE A 115 -5.68 -14.71 -5.10
N GLU A 116 -6.53 -14.29 -6.06
CA GLU A 116 -6.07 -14.00 -7.42
C GLU A 116 -5.26 -12.71 -7.44
N TYR A 117 -4.20 -12.69 -8.24
CA TYR A 117 -3.33 -11.52 -8.39
C TYR A 117 -2.98 -11.27 -9.86
N GLU A 118 -2.53 -10.06 -10.12
CA GLU A 118 -1.98 -9.59 -11.39
C GLU A 118 -0.60 -8.97 -11.11
N GLU A 119 0.43 -9.58 -11.69
CA GLU A 119 1.81 -9.14 -11.54
C GLU A 119 2.18 -8.17 -12.66
N THR A 120 2.85 -7.09 -12.28
CA THR A 120 3.50 -6.14 -13.18
C THR A 120 4.90 -5.86 -12.68
N GLU A 121 5.81 -5.54 -13.59
CA GLU A 121 7.20 -5.25 -13.23
C GLU A 121 7.55 -3.78 -13.48
N ALA A 122 8.31 -3.19 -12.57
CA ALA A 122 8.81 -1.83 -12.70
C ALA A 122 10.25 -1.70 -12.17
N PHE A 123 10.99 -0.73 -12.67
CA PHE A 123 12.27 -0.36 -12.06
C PHE A 123 12.06 0.42 -10.77
N SER A 124 12.98 0.28 -9.82
CA SER A 124 12.96 1.00 -8.55
C SER A 124 14.38 1.22 -8.05
N ASP A 125 14.66 2.46 -7.61
CA ASP A 125 15.96 2.82 -7.04
C ASP A 125 16.09 2.43 -5.58
N SER A 126 14.96 2.19 -4.91
CA SER A 126 14.90 1.90 -3.47
C SER A 126 14.58 0.45 -3.15
N VAL A 127 13.93 -0.27 -4.07
CA VAL A 127 13.50 -1.66 -3.87
C VAL A 127 14.34 -2.60 -4.71
N LYS A 128 14.94 -3.61 -4.07
CA LYS A 128 15.78 -4.61 -4.74
C LYS A 128 14.98 -5.41 -5.77
N ALA A 129 15.68 -5.88 -6.81
CA ALA A 129 15.11 -6.78 -7.81
C ALA A 129 14.49 -8.02 -7.14
N GLY A 130 13.30 -8.42 -7.61
CA GLY A 130 12.54 -9.54 -7.06
C GLY A 130 11.76 -9.24 -5.76
N ASN A 131 11.78 -7.99 -5.29
CA ASN A 131 10.97 -7.57 -4.15
C ASN A 131 9.74 -6.78 -4.63
N VAL A 132 8.68 -6.79 -3.81
CA VAL A 132 7.45 -6.04 -4.06
C VAL A 132 7.67 -4.56 -3.85
N ILE A 133 7.35 -3.75 -4.85
CA ILE A 133 7.32 -2.27 -4.75
C ILE A 133 6.03 -1.84 -4.05
N SER A 134 4.90 -2.34 -4.52
CA SER A 134 3.58 -2.00 -4.00
C SER A 134 2.55 -3.06 -4.33
N THR A 135 1.45 -3.07 -3.59
CA THR A 135 0.27 -3.89 -3.86
C THR A 135 -0.97 -3.01 -3.87
N ASP A 136 -2.04 -3.47 -4.53
CA ASP A 136 -3.37 -2.85 -4.44
C ASP A 136 -4.38 -3.99 -4.19
N PRO A 137 -4.94 -4.06 -2.97
CA PRO A 137 -4.79 -3.16 -1.80
C PRO A 137 -3.39 -3.14 -1.17
N GLU A 138 -3.00 -1.97 -0.61
CA GLU A 138 -1.64 -1.72 -0.13
C GLU A 138 -1.31 -2.34 1.24
N ASN A 139 -2.33 -2.55 2.09
CA ASN A 139 -2.12 -2.85 3.50
C ASN A 139 -2.49 -4.29 3.84
N VAL A 140 -1.75 -4.88 4.77
CA VAL A 140 -2.11 -6.12 5.45
C VAL A 140 -3.50 -5.98 6.08
N GLY A 141 -4.31 -7.04 6.02
CA GLY A 141 -5.67 -7.02 6.56
C GLY A 141 -6.72 -6.36 5.68
N SER A 142 -6.33 -5.71 4.57
CA SER A 142 -7.28 -5.14 3.61
C SER A 142 -8.14 -6.21 2.96
N HIS A 143 -9.38 -5.85 2.63
CA HIS A 143 -10.34 -6.77 2.04
C HIS A 143 -10.25 -6.79 0.51
N VAL A 144 -10.21 -7.99 -0.05
CA VAL A 144 -10.25 -8.26 -1.50
C VAL A 144 -11.56 -8.95 -1.80
N SER A 145 -12.40 -8.37 -2.65
CA SER A 145 -13.74 -8.86 -2.91
C SER A 145 -13.74 -10.17 -3.70
N LYS A 146 -14.34 -11.23 -3.13
CA LYS A 146 -14.59 -12.50 -3.82
C LYS A 146 -15.64 -12.37 -4.92
N ARG A 147 -16.66 -11.56 -4.65
CA ARG A 147 -17.86 -11.44 -5.51
C ARG A 147 -17.58 -10.69 -6.82
N HIS A 148 -16.62 -9.76 -6.79
CA HIS A 148 -16.24 -8.98 -7.96
C HIS A 148 -15.01 -9.54 -8.66
N HIS A 149 -14.55 -10.76 -8.27
CA HIS A 149 -13.31 -11.36 -8.78
C HIS A 149 -12.15 -10.36 -8.78
N GLN A 150 -12.06 -9.59 -7.68
CA GLN A 150 -11.04 -8.57 -7.54
C GLN A 150 -9.68 -9.26 -7.45
N LYS A 151 -8.78 -8.88 -8.35
CA LYS A 151 -7.38 -9.33 -8.31
C LYS A 151 -6.55 -8.34 -7.52
N VAL A 152 -5.60 -8.86 -6.77
CA VAL A 152 -4.57 -8.04 -6.13
C VAL A 152 -3.56 -7.64 -7.21
N LYS A 153 -3.35 -6.34 -7.41
CA LYS A 153 -2.28 -5.88 -8.28
C LYS A 153 -0.98 -5.86 -7.49
N VAL A 154 0.05 -6.43 -8.07
CA VAL A 154 1.38 -6.47 -7.44
C VAL A 154 2.39 -5.89 -8.42
N VAL A 155 3.16 -4.92 -7.95
CA VAL A 155 4.28 -4.36 -8.71
C VAL A 155 5.58 -4.91 -8.16
N VAL A 156 6.31 -5.65 -8.97
CA VAL A 156 7.57 -6.29 -8.61
C VAL A 156 8.75 -5.47 -9.16
N SER A 157 9.77 -5.30 -8.35
CA SER A 157 10.96 -4.54 -8.74
C SER A 157 11.87 -5.34 -9.68
N LYS A 158 12.26 -4.71 -10.79
CA LYS A 158 13.39 -5.12 -11.64
C LYS A 158 14.74 -4.68 -11.08
N GLY A 159 14.73 -4.01 -9.92
CA GLY A 159 15.90 -3.31 -9.39
C GLY A 159 16.11 -1.95 -10.04
N ILE A 160 17.31 -1.41 -9.86
CA ILE A 160 17.67 -0.11 -10.41
C ILE A 160 17.82 -0.19 -11.92
N LYS A 161 17.29 0.81 -12.63
CA LYS A 161 17.47 0.92 -14.08
C LYS A 161 18.95 1.11 -14.40
N GLN A 162 19.44 0.45 -15.44
CA GLN A 162 20.84 0.56 -15.87
C GLN A 162 20.94 1.23 -17.24
N GLY A 163 22.05 1.96 -17.42
CA GLY A 163 22.48 2.51 -18.69
C GLY A 163 23.81 1.90 -19.11
N THR A 164 24.09 1.87 -20.41
CA THR A 164 25.40 1.45 -20.95
C THR A 164 26.08 2.65 -21.59
N VAL A 165 27.29 2.96 -21.16
CA VAL A 165 28.11 4.04 -21.72
C VAL A 165 28.41 3.75 -23.18
N PRO A 166 28.17 4.68 -24.13
CA PRO A 166 28.49 4.44 -25.54
C PRO A 166 29.98 4.14 -25.73
N THR A 167 30.29 3.10 -26.51
CA THR A 167 31.68 2.66 -26.73
C THR A 167 32.50 3.63 -27.57
N ASP A 168 31.83 4.43 -28.39
CA ASP A 168 32.42 5.43 -29.28
C ASP A 168 32.43 6.84 -28.69
N ILE A 169 32.15 6.99 -27.38
CA ILE A 169 32.01 8.30 -26.72
C ILE A 169 33.35 9.09 -26.69
N LEU A 170 34.50 8.41 -26.72
CA LEU A 170 35.84 9.02 -26.78
C LEU A 170 36.26 9.40 -28.19
N ASP A 171 35.56 8.91 -29.21
CA ASP A 171 35.86 9.29 -30.60
C ASP A 171 35.21 10.63 -30.94
N ALA A 172 36.01 11.71 -30.96
CA ALA A 172 35.58 13.05 -31.30
C ALA A 172 34.94 13.19 -32.71
N THR A 173 35.09 12.20 -33.58
CA THR A 173 34.47 12.19 -34.92
C THR A 173 33.10 11.55 -34.91
N SER A 174 32.79 10.70 -33.92
CA SER A 174 31.50 10.04 -33.74
C SER A 174 30.39 11.01 -33.34
N ALA A 175 29.13 10.58 -33.50
CA ALA A 175 27.99 11.39 -33.04
C ALA A 175 27.93 11.47 -31.50
N ASN A 176 28.37 10.45 -30.81
CA ASN A 176 28.38 10.40 -29.34
C ASN A 176 29.57 11.19 -28.76
N GLY A 177 30.73 11.15 -29.41
CA GLY A 177 31.90 11.93 -28.98
C GLY A 177 31.81 13.41 -29.25
N LYS A 178 31.03 13.85 -30.25
CA LYS A 178 30.75 15.27 -30.51
C LYS A 178 29.82 15.91 -29.49
N ASP A 179 28.96 15.11 -28.88
CA ASP A 179 27.99 15.57 -27.88
C ASP A 179 27.84 14.54 -26.73
N PRO A 180 28.93 14.39 -25.95
CA PRO A 180 29.06 13.30 -24.99
C PRO A 180 28.06 13.39 -23.83
N ILE A 181 27.70 14.60 -23.38
CA ILE A 181 26.75 14.80 -22.31
C ILE A 181 25.33 14.30 -22.73
N ASN A 182 24.87 14.68 -23.93
CA ASN A 182 23.61 14.23 -24.45
C ASN A 182 23.64 12.72 -24.83
N ALA A 183 24.80 12.21 -25.25
CA ALA A 183 24.97 10.79 -25.49
C ALA A 183 24.77 9.96 -24.21
N LEU A 184 25.35 10.38 -23.08
CA LEU A 184 25.15 9.75 -21.78
C LEU A 184 23.69 9.86 -21.32
N LYS A 185 23.04 11.02 -21.50
CA LYS A 185 21.60 11.20 -21.20
C LYS A 185 20.73 10.26 -22.03
N ARG A 186 21.00 10.13 -23.33
CA ARG A 186 20.29 9.18 -24.22
C ARG A 186 20.52 7.72 -23.80
N ALA A 187 21.70 7.42 -23.24
CA ALA A 187 22.03 6.11 -22.67
C ALA A 187 21.32 5.84 -21.34
N GLY A 188 20.61 6.85 -20.78
CA GLY A 188 19.76 6.73 -19.59
C GLY A 188 20.42 7.17 -18.30
N PHE A 189 21.56 7.87 -18.33
CA PHE A 189 22.20 8.41 -17.14
C PHE A 189 21.64 9.78 -16.77
N ASP A 190 21.33 9.96 -15.49
CA ASP A 190 20.72 11.20 -14.96
C ASP A 190 21.71 12.04 -14.15
N ASN A 191 22.75 11.43 -13.58
CA ASN A 191 23.69 12.09 -12.68
C ASN A 191 25.05 12.34 -13.38
N ILE A 192 25.06 13.33 -14.28
CA ILE A 192 26.25 13.71 -15.07
C ILE A 192 26.76 15.06 -14.59
N GLU A 193 27.99 15.09 -14.09
CA GLU A 193 28.67 16.31 -13.67
C GLU A 193 29.76 16.68 -14.65
N GLN A 194 29.75 17.91 -15.13
CA GLN A 194 30.84 18.44 -15.95
C GLN A 194 31.90 19.08 -15.06
N THR A 195 33.17 18.67 -15.22
CA THR A 195 34.31 19.30 -14.56
C THR A 195 34.41 20.76 -14.99
N PRO A 196 34.58 21.72 -14.06
CA PRO A 196 34.82 23.10 -14.40
C PRO A 196 36.04 23.25 -15.32
N ALA A 197 35.97 24.19 -16.26
CA ALA A 197 37.06 24.48 -17.15
C ALA A 197 38.29 24.96 -16.36
N ASN A 198 39.41 24.31 -16.53
CA ASN A 198 40.72 24.62 -15.95
C ASN A 198 41.81 24.53 -17.03
N ASP A 199 43.05 24.77 -16.66
CA ASP A 199 44.17 24.74 -17.60
C ASP A 199 44.41 23.34 -18.20
N ASP A 200 44.04 22.28 -17.53
CA ASP A 200 44.17 20.88 -17.97
C ASP A 200 43.08 20.49 -19.00
N ALA A 201 42.06 21.32 -19.17
CA ALA A 201 41.00 21.11 -20.15
C ALA A 201 41.36 21.60 -21.58
N TYR A 202 42.52 22.23 -21.78
CA TYR A 202 43.00 22.56 -23.12
C TYR A 202 43.69 21.36 -23.79
N SER A 203 43.40 21.13 -25.07
CA SER A 203 44.03 20.07 -25.88
C SER A 203 44.24 20.55 -27.31
N MET A 204 45.39 20.19 -27.88
CA MET A 204 45.69 20.42 -29.29
C MET A 204 45.06 19.36 -30.20
N ASP A 205 44.83 18.18 -29.65
CA ASP A 205 44.39 16.98 -30.41
C ASP A 205 42.88 16.76 -30.33
N VAL A 206 42.24 17.22 -29.25
CA VAL A 206 40.80 17.03 -29.01
C VAL A 206 40.05 18.31 -29.29
N PRO A 207 39.10 18.34 -30.23
CA PRO A 207 38.32 19.52 -30.58
C PRO A 207 37.53 20.05 -29.37
N GLN A 208 37.30 21.35 -29.37
CA GLN A 208 36.47 21.99 -28.33
C GLN A 208 35.08 21.35 -28.25
N GLY A 209 34.64 21.01 -27.03
CA GLY A 209 33.36 20.40 -26.73
C GLY A 209 33.36 18.88 -26.84
N ALA A 210 34.38 18.25 -27.38
CA ALA A 210 34.56 16.82 -27.38
C ALA A 210 35.07 16.33 -26.00
N LEU A 211 34.91 15.05 -25.73
CA LEU A 211 35.29 14.44 -24.45
C LEU A 211 36.83 14.36 -24.34
N LEU A 212 37.35 14.93 -23.26
CA LEU A 212 38.80 14.87 -22.92
C LEU A 212 39.02 13.72 -21.88
N ASP A 213 38.14 13.62 -20.88
CA ASP A 213 38.22 12.61 -19.85
C ASP A 213 36.84 12.22 -19.37
N LEU A 214 36.71 10.97 -18.95
CA LEU A 214 35.47 10.33 -18.46
C LEU A 214 35.78 9.46 -17.26
N SER A 215 35.04 9.63 -16.16
CA SER A 215 35.25 8.87 -14.92
C SER A 215 34.91 7.39 -15.00
N VAL A 216 34.34 6.93 -16.09
CA VAL A 216 33.85 5.55 -16.30
C VAL A 216 34.31 5.03 -17.67
N ASP A 217 34.48 3.72 -17.81
CA ASP A 217 34.93 3.14 -19.06
C ASP A 217 33.83 3.14 -20.13
N PRO A 218 34.17 3.41 -21.40
CA PRO A 218 33.26 3.18 -22.52
C PRO A 218 32.78 1.73 -22.58
N GLY A 219 31.49 1.51 -22.79
CA GLY A 219 30.87 0.19 -22.77
C GLY A 219 30.50 -0.32 -21.38
N ALA A 220 30.86 0.37 -20.30
CA ALA A 220 30.45 0.00 -18.95
C ALA A 220 28.93 0.08 -18.77
N THR A 221 28.35 -0.89 -18.07
CA THR A 221 26.95 -0.88 -17.68
C THR A 221 26.84 -0.51 -16.21
N LEU A 222 26.15 0.59 -15.91
CA LEU A 222 26.08 1.20 -14.59
C LEU A 222 24.63 1.57 -14.25
N PRO A 223 24.30 1.70 -12.96
CA PRO A 223 23.03 2.29 -12.56
C PRO A 223 22.81 3.68 -13.17
N HIS A 224 21.58 4.00 -13.57
CA HIS A 224 21.25 5.27 -14.23
C HIS A 224 21.60 6.49 -13.38
N ASN A 225 21.58 6.35 -12.06
CA ASN A 225 21.91 7.40 -11.09
C ASN A 225 23.39 7.41 -10.66
N ALA A 226 24.24 6.57 -11.30
CA ALA A 226 25.67 6.59 -11.04
C ALA A 226 26.24 7.98 -11.39
N LYS A 227 27.09 8.49 -10.49
CA LYS A 227 27.78 9.74 -10.74
C LYS A 227 28.83 9.57 -11.84
N ILE A 228 28.65 10.25 -12.96
CA ILE A 228 29.58 10.27 -14.09
C ILE A 228 30.18 11.69 -14.22
N THR A 229 31.47 11.79 -14.06
CA THR A 229 32.19 13.07 -14.26
C THR A 229 32.74 13.12 -15.67
N VAL A 230 32.51 14.24 -16.35
CA VAL A 230 32.85 14.48 -17.74
C VAL A 230 33.74 15.72 -17.83
N THR A 231 34.92 15.60 -18.43
CA THR A 231 35.79 16.73 -18.74
C THR A 231 35.76 16.96 -20.25
N LEU A 232 35.28 18.14 -20.64
CA LEU A 232 35.22 18.54 -22.04
C LEU A 232 36.46 19.37 -22.43
N SER A 233 36.96 19.09 -23.63
CA SER A 233 38.06 19.89 -24.21
C SER A 233 37.63 21.34 -24.48
N GLN A 234 38.49 22.27 -24.13
CA GLN A 234 38.39 23.69 -24.52
C GLN A 234 39.05 23.99 -25.87
N GLY A 235 39.60 22.97 -26.52
CA GLY A 235 40.42 23.13 -27.72
C GLY A 235 41.82 23.69 -27.41
N PRO A 236 42.51 24.23 -28.39
CA PRO A 236 43.86 24.79 -28.25
C PRO A 236 43.89 25.98 -27.25
N LYS A 237 44.91 26.01 -26.39
CA LYS A 237 45.06 27.11 -25.42
C LYS A 237 45.28 28.42 -26.17
N PRO A 238 44.55 29.51 -25.88
CA PRO A 238 44.74 30.82 -26.51
C PRO A 238 46.13 31.36 -26.20
N VAL A 239 46.83 31.82 -27.21
CA VAL A 239 48.12 32.53 -27.06
C VAL A 239 47.88 34.00 -27.26
N THR A 240 48.23 34.81 -26.27
CA THR A 240 48.21 36.28 -26.39
C THR A 240 49.37 36.76 -27.27
N MET A 241 49.02 37.35 -28.38
CA MET A 241 50.10 38.04 -29.20
C MET A 241 50.66 39.22 -28.41
N PRO A 242 51.97 39.32 -28.28
CA PRO A 242 52.57 40.53 -27.71
C PRO A 242 52.24 41.75 -28.61
N ASP A 243 52.04 42.89 -27.96
CA ASP A 243 51.80 44.14 -28.66
C ASP A 243 53.07 44.51 -29.42
N VAL A 244 53.00 44.39 -30.74
CA VAL A 244 54.16 44.77 -31.67
C VAL A 244 53.95 46.14 -32.26
N VAL A 245 53.00 46.95 -31.77
CA VAL A 245 52.81 48.35 -32.26
C VAL A 245 53.76 49.28 -31.51
N GLY A 246 54.82 49.71 -32.15
CA GLY A 246 55.59 50.79 -31.70
C GLY A 246 57.06 50.54 -31.35
N LYS A 247 57.89 50.12 -32.31
CA LYS A 247 59.30 50.50 -32.35
C LYS A 247 59.64 50.96 -33.75
#